data_ce2d0df357de6fb65f5a4adb6965df32
#
_entry.id   ce2d0df357de6fb65f5a4adb6965df32
#
_cell.length_a   1.000
_cell.length_b   1.000
_cell.length_c   1.000
_cell.angle_alpha   90.00
_cell.angle_beta   90.00
_cell.angle_gamma   90.00
#
_symmetry.space_group_name_H-M   'P 1'
#
loop_
_entity.id
_entity.type
_entity.pdbx_description
1 polymer ?
#
loop_
_entity_poly.entity_id
_entity_poly.type
_entity_poly.pdbx_seq_one_letter_code
_entity_poly.pdbx_strand_id
1 'polypeptide(L)'
;NVVYENGVPQILLTEVGYVSLTDGKYHYYLKDHQGNNRVVVDEEGTVEEVNHYYPFGGVFSSTGDAQPYKYNGKELDRKGGLDWYDYGARMYDAALGRFMKTDRFSEKYVSLSPYQYGANNPVNNIDVNGDSLLLNKTSVAEAMLAIYNGLEDGTNLKMKFNNGVLDPTSIEAHAKVTSDFFLQDLYEIATNEKMVELSVSDKNTFIMNGQIISESFIAPEDYNTSQY
;
A
#
# COMPACT_ATOMS: atom_id res chain seq x y z
N ASN A 1 5.10 -17.40 -6.35
CA ASN A 1 6.57 -17.35 -6.39
C ASN A 1 7.16 -18.53 -5.64
N VAL A 2 8.29 -19.10 -6.14
CA VAL A 2 9.06 -20.15 -5.45
C VAL A 2 10.24 -19.50 -4.75
N VAL A 3 10.44 -19.82 -3.48
CA VAL A 3 11.56 -19.37 -2.68
C VAL A 3 12.59 -20.50 -2.61
N TYR A 4 13.84 -20.14 -2.84
CA TYR A 4 14.97 -21.08 -2.86
C TYR A 4 15.93 -20.78 -1.72
N GLU A 5 16.42 -21.81 -1.07
CA GLU A 5 17.52 -21.73 -0.13
C GLU A 5 18.66 -22.62 -0.62
N ASN A 6 19.86 -22.04 -0.75
CA ASN A 6 21.05 -22.73 -1.29
C ASN A 6 20.80 -23.47 -2.63
N GLY A 7 19.94 -22.87 -3.49
CA GLY A 7 19.60 -23.45 -4.79
C GLY A 7 18.53 -24.56 -4.75
N VAL A 8 18.01 -24.89 -3.58
CA VAL A 8 16.94 -25.88 -3.39
C VAL A 8 15.61 -25.14 -3.18
N PRO A 9 14.53 -25.48 -3.91
CA PRO A 9 13.22 -24.88 -3.69
C PRO A 9 12.68 -25.33 -2.34
N GLN A 10 12.26 -24.37 -1.50
CA GLN A 10 11.79 -24.62 -0.14
C GLN A 10 10.29 -24.43 -0.02
N ILE A 11 9.78 -23.28 -0.48
CA ILE A 11 8.38 -22.94 -0.36
C ILE A 11 7.82 -22.36 -1.66
N LEU A 12 6.57 -22.66 -1.94
CA LEU A 12 5.77 -22.02 -2.99
C LEU A 12 4.79 -21.04 -2.33
N LEU A 13 5.03 -19.74 -2.50
CA LEU A 13 4.14 -18.69 -1.99
C LEU A 13 2.83 -18.65 -2.76
N THR A 14 1.72 -18.55 -2.04
CA THR A 14 0.37 -18.38 -2.55
C THR A 14 -0.25 -17.09 -1.98
N GLU A 15 -1.44 -16.71 -2.42
CA GLU A 15 -2.15 -15.53 -1.88
C GLU A 15 -2.56 -15.70 -0.42
N VAL A 16 -2.85 -16.93 -0.01
CA VAL A 16 -3.40 -17.25 1.30
C VAL A 16 -2.39 -17.89 2.26
N GLY A 17 -1.15 -18.12 1.80
CA GLY A 17 -0.14 -18.77 2.61
C GLY A 17 1.02 -19.31 1.78
N TYR A 18 1.46 -20.52 2.06
CA TYR A 18 2.49 -21.20 1.26
C TYR A 18 2.32 -22.72 1.28
N VAL A 19 2.99 -23.38 0.34
CA VAL A 19 3.19 -24.83 0.32
C VAL A 19 4.65 -25.10 0.59
N SER A 20 4.93 -25.90 1.61
CA SER A 20 6.26 -26.42 1.86
C SER A 20 6.60 -27.44 0.76
N LEU A 21 7.68 -27.21 0.02
CA LEU A 21 8.10 -28.11 -1.05
C LEU A 21 8.96 -29.27 -0.55
N THR A 22 9.29 -29.29 0.74
CA THR A 22 10.02 -30.37 1.39
C THR A 22 9.11 -31.54 1.77
N ASP A 23 7.90 -31.27 2.21
CA ASP A 23 6.94 -32.29 2.68
C ASP A 23 5.57 -32.23 2.00
N GLY A 24 5.34 -31.20 1.14
CA GLY A 24 4.11 -31.01 0.38
C GLY A 24 2.94 -30.43 1.19
N LYS A 25 3.17 -29.97 2.43
CA LYS A 25 2.13 -29.46 3.30
C LYS A 25 1.71 -28.02 2.98
N TYR A 26 0.43 -27.74 3.21
CA TYR A 26 -0.15 -26.39 3.05
C TYR A 26 -0.13 -25.65 4.39
N HIS A 27 0.25 -24.39 4.32
CA HIS A 27 0.27 -23.48 5.46
C HIS A 27 -0.50 -22.21 5.10
N TYR A 28 -1.31 -21.70 6.02
CA TYR A 28 -2.21 -20.58 5.78
C TYR A 28 -1.85 -19.40 6.68
N TYR A 29 -1.97 -18.18 6.12
CA TYR A 29 -1.76 -16.93 6.80
C TYR A 29 -3.08 -16.32 7.27
N LEU A 30 -3.20 -16.03 8.56
CA LEU A 30 -4.21 -15.10 9.06
C LEU A 30 -3.57 -13.72 9.12
N LYS A 31 -4.04 -12.85 8.25
CA LYS A 31 -3.49 -11.50 8.07
C LYS A 31 -4.40 -10.46 8.71
N ASP A 32 -3.81 -9.35 9.18
CA ASP A 32 -4.60 -8.18 9.54
C ASP A 32 -4.91 -7.28 8.32
N HIS A 33 -5.55 -6.14 8.58
CA HIS A 33 -5.98 -5.20 7.53
C HIS A 33 -4.83 -4.63 6.67
N GLN A 34 -3.61 -4.67 7.16
CA GLN A 34 -2.41 -4.21 6.45
C GLN A 34 -1.66 -5.34 5.74
N GLY A 35 -2.18 -6.57 5.78
CA GLY A 35 -1.52 -7.73 5.20
C GLY A 35 -0.38 -8.29 6.05
N ASN A 36 -0.28 -7.89 7.32
CA ASN A 36 0.70 -8.45 8.26
C ASN A 36 0.34 -9.89 8.57
N ASN A 37 1.29 -10.81 8.45
CA ASN A 37 1.10 -12.20 8.84
C ASN A 37 1.06 -12.32 10.36
N ARG A 38 -0.17 -12.39 10.92
CA ARG A 38 -0.40 -12.43 12.37
C ARG A 38 -0.32 -13.84 12.92
N VAL A 39 -0.85 -14.82 12.18
CA VAL A 39 -0.83 -16.23 12.57
C VAL A 39 -0.53 -17.07 11.33
N VAL A 40 0.27 -18.10 11.52
CA VAL A 40 0.47 -19.18 10.55
C VAL A 40 -0.13 -20.44 11.13
N VAL A 41 -0.95 -21.13 10.33
CA VAL A 41 -1.55 -22.41 10.69
C VAL A 41 -1.25 -23.45 9.60
N ASP A 42 -1.09 -24.70 10.00
CA ASP A 42 -0.99 -25.82 9.05
C ASP A 42 -2.37 -26.22 8.46
N GLU A 43 -2.38 -27.21 7.61
CA GLU A 43 -3.61 -27.73 6.96
C GLU A 43 -4.57 -28.41 7.94
N GLU A 44 -4.11 -28.78 9.14
CA GLU A 44 -4.91 -29.37 10.22
C GLU A 44 -5.46 -28.29 11.18
N GLY A 45 -5.08 -27.02 10.99
CA GLY A 45 -5.47 -25.89 11.83
C GLY A 45 -4.60 -25.70 13.07
N THR A 46 -3.46 -26.37 13.14
CA THR A 46 -2.49 -26.19 14.23
C THR A 46 -1.77 -24.85 14.08
N VAL A 47 -1.70 -24.07 15.13
CA VAL A 47 -0.98 -22.80 15.13
C VAL A 47 0.52 -23.07 15.21
N GLU A 48 1.24 -22.67 14.16
CA GLU A 48 2.70 -22.84 14.05
C GLU A 48 3.45 -21.57 14.43
N GLU A 49 2.86 -20.41 14.17
CA GLU A 49 3.49 -19.12 14.41
C GLU A 49 2.43 -18.07 14.79
N VAL A 50 2.75 -17.20 15.74
CA VAL A 50 1.98 -16.00 16.08
C VAL A 50 2.91 -14.82 16.14
N ASN A 51 2.56 -13.70 15.48
CA ASN A 51 3.36 -12.49 15.46
C ASN A 51 2.57 -11.28 15.94
N HIS A 52 3.22 -10.46 16.76
CA HIS A 52 2.75 -9.17 17.19
C HIS A 52 3.73 -8.08 16.77
N TYR A 53 3.20 -7.02 16.17
CA TYR A 53 4.02 -5.94 15.58
C TYR A 53 3.76 -4.61 16.28
N TYR A 54 4.82 -3.83 16.43
CA TYR A 54 4.69 -2.38 16.62
C TYR A 54 4.15 -1.72 15.34
N PRO A 55 3.59 -0.49 15.42
CA PRO A 55 3.01 0.17 14.25
C PRO A 55 3.94 0.24 13.04
N PHE A 56 5.24 0.44 13.24
CA PHE A 56 6.25 0.45 12.17
C PHE A 56 6.82 -0.94 11.84
N GLY A 57 6.19 -2.02 12.27
CA GLY A 57 6.51 -3.38 11.82
C GLY A 57 7.58 -4.09 12.63
N GLY A 58 8.16 -3.45 13.63
CA GLY A 58 9.04 -4.15 14.57
C GLY A 58 8.28 -5.27 15.28
N VAL A 59 8.84 -6.48 15.31
CA VAL A 59 8.26 -7.62 16.00
C VAL A 59 8.54 -7.48 17.49
N PHE A 60 7.50 -7.27 18.32
CA PHE A 60 7.69 -7.18 19.77
C PHE A 60 7.41 -8.50 20.50
N SER A 61 6.68 -9.42 19.87
CA SER A 61 6.47 -10.78 20.38
C SER A 61 6.19 -11.72 19.22
N SER A 62 6.86 -12.87 19.22
CA SER A 62 6.64 -13.94 18.25
C SER A 62 6.73 -15.28 18.96
N THR A 63 5.86 -16.21 18.58
CA THR A 63 5.97 -17.62 18.94
C THR A 63 6.10 -18.41 17.65
N GLY A 64 7.09 -19.29 17.56
CA GLY A 64 7.44 -19.99 16.33
C GLY A 64 8.24 -19.11 15.36
N ASP A 65 8.72 -19.73 14.30
CA ASP A 65 9.45 -19.08 13.19
C ASP A 65 9.32 -19.97 11.94
N ALA A 66 8.07 -20.18 11.54
CA ALA A 66 7.72 -21.13 10.48
C ALA A 66 8.15 -20.65 9.09
N GLN A 67 8.28 -19.32 8.91
CA GLN A 67 8.58 -18.73 7.62
C GLN A 67 9.07 -17.26 7.77
N PRO A 68 9.80 -16.68 6.78
CA PRO A 68 10.40 -15.35 6.92
C PRO A 68 9.45 -14.19 6.64
N TYR A 69 8.27 -14.42 6.04
CA TYR A 69 7.36 -13.34 5.60
C TYR A 69 6.48 -12.85 6.76
N LYS A 70 6.68 -11.61 7.19
CA LYS A 70 6.08 -11.06 8.42
C LYS A 70 5.22 -9.81 8.16
N TYR A 71 5.71 -8.63 8.49
CA TYR A 71 5.03 -7.34 8.34
C TYR A 71 4.75 -7.02 6.87
N ASN A 72 3.52 -6.63 6.54
CA ASN A 72 3.00 -6.43 5.17
C ASN A 72 3.27 -7.61 4.22
N GLY A 73 3.48 -8.82 4.76
CA GLY A 73 3.87 -9.98 3.98
C GLY A 73 5.27 -9.90 3.37
N LYS A 74 6.12 -8.99 3.86
CA LYS A 74 7.52 -8.83 3.40
C LYS A 74 8.46 -9.79 4.11
N GLU A 75 9.51 -10.18 3.41
CA GLU A 75 10.56 -11.03 3.96
C GLU A 75 11.38 -10.26 4.99
N LEU A 76 11.48 -10.83 6.18
CA LEU A 76 12.31 -10.31 7.27
C LEU A 76 13.68 -10.99 7.19
N ASP A 77 14.70 -10.25 6.79
CA ASP A 77 16.10 -10.72 6.79
C ASP A 77 16.71 -10.52 8.18
N ARG A 78 16.95 -11.63 8.86
CA ARG A 78 17.58 -11.67 10.18
C ARG A 78 19.06 -11.98 10.14
N LYS A 79 19.66 -12.13 8.96
CA LYS A 79 21.08 -12.44 8.81
C LYS A 79 21.94 -11.35 9.42
N GLY A 80 22.89 -11.76 10.23
CA GLY A 80 23.79 -10.83 10.91
C GLY A 80 23.11 -9.91 11.93
N GLY A 81 21.86 -10.17 12.33
CA GLY A 81 21.12 -9.35 13.30
C GLY A 81 20.60 -8.05 12.73
N LEU A 82 20.41 -7.96 11.39
CA LEU A 82 19.93 -6.75 10.72
C LEU A 82 18.44 -6.49 11.01
N ASP A 83 17.62 -7.52 11.01
CA ASP A 83 16.15 -7.44 11.19
C ASP A 83 15.49 -6.43 10.23
N TRP A 84 15.90 -6.46 8.96
CA TRP A 84 15.36 -5.58 7.91
C TRP A 84 14.36 -6.31 7.03
N TYR A 85 13.33 -5.56 6.57
CA TYR A 85 12.36 -6.08 5.62
C TYR A 85 12.77 -5.76 4.18
N ASP A 86 12.70 -6.76 3.31
CA ASP A 86 12.88 -6.56 1.86
C ASP A 86 11.56 -6.12 1.22
N TYR A 87 11.49 -4.84 0.80
CA TYR A 87 10.37 -4.30 0.05
C TYR A 87 10.58 -4.36 -1.46
N GLY A 88 11.70 -4.91 -1.93
CA GLY A 88 12.07 -5.02 -3.32
C GLY A 88 12.89 -3.83 -3.81
N ALA A 89 12.34 -2.64 -3.88
CA ALA A 89 13.09 -1.44 -4.30
C ALA A 89 14.05 -0.93 -3.20
N ARG A 90 13.68 -1.11 -1.93
CA ARG A 90 14.44 -0.65 -0.77
C ARG A 90 14.36 -1.65 0.38
N MET A 91 15.43 -1.71 1.18
CA MET A 91 15.41 -2.36 2.48
C MET A 91 14.84 -1.41 3.53
N TYR A 92 13.99 -1.94 4.40
CA TYR A 92 13.28 -1.20 5.44
C TYR A 92 13.75 -1.64 6.83
N ASP A 93 14.16 -0.68 7.66
CA ASP A 93 14.50 -0.88 9.06
C ASP A 93 13.29 -0.51 9.93
N ALA A 94 12.64 -1.51 10.50
CA ALA A 94 11.46 -1.33 11.34
C ALA A 94 11.79 -0.70 12.72
N ALA A 95 13.02 -0.84 13.20
CA ALA A 95 13.45 -0.22 14.46
C ALA A 95 13.62 1.28 14.31
N LEU A 96 14.05 1.74 13.13
CA LEU A 96 14.16 3.16 12.80
C LEU A 96 12.87 3.72 12.17
N GLY A 97 11.97 2.85 11.68
CA GLY A 97 10.78 3.24 10.93
C GLY A 97 11.10 3.90 9.58
N ARG A 98 12.19 3.49 8.92
CA ARG A 98 12.75 4.13 7.72
C ARG A 98 13.29 3.14 6.71
N PHE A 99 13.24 3.57 5.45
CA PHE A 99 14.02 2.91 4.41
C PHE A 99 15.51 3.26 4.49
N MET A 100 16.36 2.32 4.09
CA MET A 100 17.81 2.49 4.13
C MET A 100 18.38 3.19 2.90
N LYS A 101 17.53 3.47 1.90
CA LYS A 101 17.88 4.17 0.67
C LYS A 101 16.85 5.25 0.38
N THR A 102 17.25 6.31 -0.32
CA THR A 102 16.36 7.37 -0.77
C THR A 102 15.32 6.82 -1.74
N ASP A 103 14.11 7.33 -1.65
CA ASP A 103 13.05 7.06 -2.61
C ASP A 103 13.43 7.62 -3.98
N ARG A 104 13.28 6.80 -5.03
CA ARG A 104 13.52 7.27 -6.40
C ARG A 104 12.49 8.29 -6.87
N PHE A 105 11.33 8.33 -6.20
CA PHE A 105 10.26 9.29 -6.47
C PHE A 105 10.18 10.40 -5.40
N SER A 106 11.24 10.61 -4.62
CA SER A 106 11.27 11.61 -3.54
C SER A 106 10.93 13.03 -4.01
N GLU A 107 11.21 13.35 -5.27
CA GLU A 107 10.88 14.65 -5.88
C GLU A 107 9.36 14.88 -5.98
N LYS A 108 8.56 13.81 -6.02
CA LYS A 108 7.09 13.89 -6.00
C LYS A 108 6.52 14.19 -4.62
N TYR A 109 7.30 13.99 -3.56
CA TYR A 109 6.88 14.11 -2.17
C TYR A 109 7.78 15.09 -1.40
N VAL A 110 7.92 16.30 -1.92
CA VAL A 110 8.85 17.33 -1.39
C VAL A 110 8.63 17.68 0.08
N SER A 111 7.44 17.45 0.62
CA SER A 111 7.11 17.67 2.02
C SER A 111 7.51 16.51 2.94
N LEU A 112 7.90 15.38 2.38
CA LEU A 112 8.25 14.17 3.12
C LEU A 112 9.75 13.89 3.04
N SER A 113 10.28 13.24 4.07
CA SER A 113 11.64 12.72 4.02
C SER A 113 11.78 11.66 2.92
N PRO A 114 12.84 11.68 2.09
CA PRO A 114 13.07 10.65 1.08
C PRO A 114 13.31 9.24 1.67
N TYR A 115 13.45 9.10 2.97
CA TYR A 115 13.62 7.85 3.68
C TYR A 115 12.38 7.40 4.45
N GLN A 116 11.26 8.17 4.37
CA GLN A 116 10.06 7.89 5.14
C GLN A 116 9.40 6.56 4.71
N TYR A 117 8.66 5.97 5.64
CA TYR A 117 7.76 4.84 5.42
C TYR A 117 6.32 5.29 5.65
N GLY A 118 5.43 4.97 4.69
CA GLY A 118 3.99 5.17 4.83
C GLY A 118 3.55 6.61 5.16
N ALA A 119 4.28 7.64 4.68
CA ALA A 119 4.06 9.04 5.04
C ALA A 119 4.07 9.30 6.56
N ASN A 120 4.84 8.53 7.33
CA ASN A 120 4.88 8.51 8.80
C ASN A 120 3.52 8.14 9.47
N ASN A 121 2.64 7.51 8.74
CA ASN A 121 1.36 6.99 9.24
C ASN A 121 1.21 5.49 8.92
N PRO A 122 2.02 4.61 9.57
CA PRO A 122 2.11 3.19 9.24
C PRO A 122 0.86 2.39 9.60
N VAL A 123 -0.07 2.97 10.37
CA VAL A 123 -1.33 2.30 10.73
C VAL A 123 -2.34 2.38 9.59
N ASN A 124 -2.31 3.48 8.83
CA ASN A 124 -3.23 3.72 7.74
C ASN A 124 -2.60 3.48 6.36
N ASN A 125 -1.29 3.56 6.25
CA ASN A 125 -0.57 3.54 4.98
C ASN A 125 0.42 2.40 4.91
N ILE A 126 0.56 1.82 3.73
CA ILE A 126 1.51 0.75 3.42
C ILE A 126 2.36 1.20 2.23
N ASP A 127 3.64 0.92 2.27
CA ASP A 127 4.46 0.94 1.06
C ASP A 127 4.45 -0.45 0.42
N VAL A 128 4.03 -0.55 -0.84
CA VAL A 128 3.84 -1.86 -1.49
C VAL A 128 5.16 -2.49 -1.94
N ASN A 129 6.01 -1.70 -2.57
CA ASN A 129 7.23 -2.19 -3.20
C ASN A 129 8.50 -1.49 -2.73
N GLY A 130 8.40 -0.67 -1.68
CA GLY A 130 9.50 0.16 -1.22
C GLY A 130 9.73 1.42 -2.07
N ASP A 131 8.75 1.80 -2.89
CA ASP A 131 8.75 3.01 -3.72
C ASP A 131 7.34 3.51 -4.07
N SER A 132 6.32 2.86 -3.53
CA SER A 132 4.92 3.13 -3.87
C SER A 132 4.07 3.18 -2.62
N LEU A 133 3.62 4.38 -2.26
CA LEU A 133 2.74 4.57 -1.12
C LEU A 133 1.34 4.06 -1.45
N LEU A 134 0.89 3.04 -0.71
CA LEU A 134 -0.49 2.60 -0.69
C LEU A 134 -1.19 3.22 0.52
N LEU A 135 -2.13 4.10 0.26
CA LEU A 135 -3.03 4.60 1.28
C LEU A 135 -4.16 3.59 1.47
N ASN A 136 -4.54 3.29 2.70
CA ASN A 136 -5.46 2.19 3.02
C ASN A 136 -6.83 2.33 2.32
N LYS A 137 -7.42 1.22 1.90
CA LYS A 137 -8.65 1.04 1.11
C LYS A 137 -9.94 1.69 1.62
N THR A 138 -9.90 2.72 2.45
CA THR A 138 -11.13 3.14 3.10
C THR A 138 -12.04 3.98 2.23
N SER A 139 -11.58 4.61 1.15
CA SER A 139 -12.54 5.14 0.19
C SER A 139 -11.92 5.65 -1.11
N VAL A 140 -12.37 5.09 -2.22
CA VAL A 140 -12.24 5.61 -3.59
C VAL A 140 -12.56 7.10 -3.65
N ALA A 141 -13.37 7.57 -2.80
CA ALA A 141 -13.88 8.90 -2.76
C ALA A 141 -13.00 9.92 -2.06
N GLU A 142 -12.27 9.53 -1.03
CA GLU A 142 -11.25 10.42 -0.46
C GLU A 142 -10.06 10.55 -1.41
N ALA A 143 -9.76 9.46 -2.14
CA ALA A 143 -8.82 9.53 -3.24
C ALA A 143 -9.32 10.45 -4.35
N MET A 144 -10.60 10.33 -4.74
CA MET A 144 -11.25 11.26 -5.70
C MET A 144 -11.19 12.68 -5.20
N LEU A 145 -11.45 12.90 -3.94
CA LEU A 145 -11.44 14.20 -3.32
C LEU A 145 -10.04 14.82 -3.31
N ALA A 146 -9.03 14.05 -2.91
CA ALA A 146 -7.64 14.48 -2.97
C ALA A 146 -7.20 14.79 -4.40
N ILE A 147 -7.68 14.01 -5.37
CA ILE A 147 -7.43 14.24 -6.79
C ILE A 147 -8.11 15.54 -7.25
N TYR A 148 -9.39 15.75 -6.90
CA TYR A 148 -10.10 16.98 -7.26
C TYR A 148 -9.47 18.22 -6.64
N ASN A 149 -8.94 18.12 -5.43
CA ASN A 149 -8.20 19.20 -4.79
C ASN A 149 -6.86 19.54 -5.44
N GLY A 150 -6.26 18.57 -6.09
CA GLY A 150 -5.01 18.77 -6.83
C GLY A 150 -5.22 19.39 -8.22
N LEU A 151 -6.45 19.41 -8.74
CA LEU A 151 -6.74 19.99 -10.05
C LEU A 151 -6.82 21.52 -9.97
N GLU A 152 -6.08 22.21 -10.84
CA GLU A 152 -6.02 23.68 -10.88
C GLU A 152 -7.32 24.33 -11.29
N ASP A 153 -8.14 23.65 -12.10
CA ASP A 153 -9.45 24.10 -12.53
C ASP A 153 -10.52 23.12 -12.06
N GLY A 154 -11.55 23.60 -11.38
CA GLY A 154 -12.73 22.84 -10.96
C GLY A 154 -13.52 22.26 -12.14
N THR A 155 -12.82 21.56 -13.03
CA THR A 155 -13.36 20.96 -14.22
C THR A 155 -14.31 19.83 -13.83
N ASN A 156 -15.46 19.76 -14.49
CA ASN A 156 -16.42 18.65 -14.41
C ASN A 156 -15.80 17.33 -14.95
N LEU A 157 -14.65 16.96 -14.42
CA LEU A 157 -13.94 15.75 -14.80
C LEU A 157 -14.67 14.54 -14.22
N LYS A 158 -15.26 13.73 -15.08
CA LYS A 158 -15.94 12.49 -14.66
C LYS A 158 -14.94 11.34 -14.64
N MET A 159 -14.31 11.16 -13.50
CA MET A 159 -13.45 9.99 -13.28
C MET A 159 -14.30 8.74 -13.08
N LYS A 160 -13.85 7.61 -13.67
CA LYS A 160 -14.44 6.29 -13.45
C LYS A 160 -13.44 5.42 -12.71
N PHE A 161 -13.96 4.63 -11.77
CA PHE A 161 -13.19 3.65 -11.04
C PHE A 161 -13.80 2.27 -11.21
N ASN A 162 -12.97 1.28 -11.55
CA ASN A 162 -13.33 -0.11 -11.66
C ASN A 162 -12.66 -0.86 -10.50
N ASN A 163 -13.45 -1.37 -9.56
CA ASN A 163 -12.96 -2.04 -8.35
C ASN A 163 -11.89 -1.23 -7.57
N GLY A 164 -12.09 0.07 -7.46
CA GLY A 164 -11.15 0.96 -6.77
C GLY A 164 -9.96 1.43 -7.61
N VAL A 165 -9.83 0.96 -8.85
CA VAL A 165 -8.77 1.37 -9.77
C VAL A 165 -9.29 2.45 -10.72
N LEU A 166 -8.60 3.57 -10.83
CA LEU A 166 -8.95 4.63 -11.79
C LEU A 166 -8.84 4.10 -13.22
N ASP A 167 -9.93 4.23 -13.96
CA ASP A 167 -9.95 3.95 -15.40
C ASP A 167 -9.29 5.12 -16.15
N PRO A 168 -8.07 4.95 -16.70
CA PRO A 168 -7.35 6.04 -17.35
C PRO A 168 -8.08 6.58 -18.56
N THR A 169 -8.91 5.78 -19.23
CA THR A 169 -9.68 6.24 -20.40
C THR A 169 -10.70 7.31 -20.04
N SER A 170 -11.11 7.36 -18.77
CA SER A 170 -12.06 8.35 -18.25
C SER A 170 -11.49 9.77 -18.17
N ILE A 171 -10.17 9.89 -18.08
CA ILE A 171 -9.46 11.18 -17.95
C ILE A 171 -8.55 11.49 -19.14
N GLU A 172 -8.32 10.54 -20.04
CA GLU A 172 -7.37 10.61 -21.15
C GLU A 172 -7.54 11.87 -22.02
N ALA A 173 -8.78 12.16 -22.41
CA ALA A 173 -9.07 13.29 -23.29
C ALA A 173 -8.72 14.65 -22.66
N HIS A 174 -8.88 14.78 -21.34
CA HIS A 174 -8.53 15.99 -20.60
C HIS A 174 -7.03 16.06 -20.31
N ALA A 175 -6.42 14.95 -19.89
CA ALA A 175 -5.00 14.89 -19.58
C ALA A 175 -4.11 15.23 -20.77
N LYS A 176 -4.53 14.89 -21.99
CA LYS A 176 -3.77 15.15 -23.23
C LYS A 176 -3.82 16.60 -23.72
N VAL A 177 -4.76 17.41 -23.26
CA VAL A 177 -4.96 18.79 -23.72
C VAL A 177 -4.84 19.83 -22.63
N THR A 178 -4.76 19.43 -21.38
CA THR A 178 -4.64 20.32 -20.25
C THR A 178 -3.21 20.84 -20.04
N SER A 179 -3.09 22.02 -19.47
CA SER A 179 -1.84 22.53 -18.88
C SER A 179 -1.66 22.13 -17.42
N ASP A 180 -2.65 21.46 -16.82
CA ASP A 180 -2.63 20.98 -15.46
C ASP A 180 -1.69 19.76 -15.34
N PHE A 181 -0.52 19.99 -14.74
CA PHE A 181 0.50 18.96 -14.55
C PHE A 181 0.02 17.83 -13.66
N PHE A 182 -0.82 18.13 -12.66
CA PHE A 182 -1.34 17.11 -11.77
C PHE A 182 -2.23 16.11 -12.52
N LEU A 183 -3.08 16.57 -13.43
CA LEU A 183 -3.90 15.70 -14.24
C LEU A 183 -3.10 14.89 -15.25
N GLN A 184 -2.03 15.46 -15.80
CA GLN A 184 -1.09 14.74 -16.67
C GLN A 184 -0.38 13.62 -15.90
N ASP A 185 0.15 13.93 -14.73
CA ASP A 185 0.80 12.95 -13.84
C ASP A 185 -0.16 11.86 -13.41
N LEU A 186 -1.40 12.22 -13.07
CA LEU A 186 -2.45 11.26 -12.71
C LEU A 186 -2.76 10.28 -13.85
N TYR A 187 -2.83 10.79 -15.08
CA TYR A 187 -3.03 9.95 -16.27
C TYR A 187 -1.84 9.03 -16.51
N GLU A 188 -0.62 9.53 -16.39
CA GLU A 188 0.59 8.74 -16.53
C GLU A 188 0.66 7.62 -15.48
N ILE A 189 0.32 7.95 -14.23
CA ILE A 189 0.23 6.97 -13.13
C ILE A 189 -0.84 5.91 -13.44
N ALA A 190 -2.02 6.33 -13.88
CA ALA A 190 -3.14 5.43 -14.15
C ALA A 190 -2.91 4.52 -15.38
N THR A 191 -2.04 4.92 -16.31
CA THR A 191 -1.67 4.12 -17.50
C THR A 191 -0.46 3.24 -17.27
N ASN A 192 0.26 3.40 -16.15
CA ASN A 192 1.42 2.59 -15.83
C ASN A 192 1.00 1.16 -15.47
N GLU A 193 1.75 0.16 -15.94
CA GLU A 193 1.52 -1.25 -15.62
C GLU A 193 1.65 -1.57 -14.11
N LYS A 194 2.27 -0.68 -13.35
CA LYS A 194 2.34 -0.77 -11.89
C LYS A 194 1.15 -0.07 -11.27
N MET A 195 0.28 -0.83 -10.61
CA MET A 195 -0.85 -0.24 -9.87
C MET A 195 -0.34 0.72 -8.79
N VAL A 196 -0.83 1.95 -8.85
CA VAL A 196 -0.74 2.91 -7.76
C VAL A 196 -2.12 2.98 -7.13
N GLU A 197 -2.24 2.57 -5.88
CA GLU A 197 -3.50 2.63 -5.14
C GLU A 197 -3.49 3.89 -4.27
N LEU A 198 -4.46 4.75 -4.48
CA LEU A 198 -4.72 5.93 -3.64
C LEU A 198 -5.89 5.63 -2.73
N SER A 199 -5.70 5.72 -1.44
CA SER A 199 -6.79 5.79 -0.49
C SER A 199 -6.48 6.83 0.57
N VAL A 200 -7.48 7.60 0.96
CA VAL A 200 -7.38 8.63 1.99
C VAL A 200 -8.20 8.13 3.17
N SER A 201 -7.64 8.18 4.37
CA SER A 201 -8.39 7.79 5.56
C SER A 201 -8.95 9.01 6.22
N ASP A 202 -10.20 9.17 6.23
CA ASP A 202 -11.02 9.59 7.34
C ASP A 202 -12.50 9.65 6.97
N LYS A 203 -13.32 9.74 7.93
CA LYS A 203 -14.78 9.61 8.00
C LYS A 203 -15.57 10.49 7.03
N ASN A 204 -14.91 11.07 6.07
CA ASN A 204 -15.53 12.08 5.21
C ASN A 204 -15.77 11.50 3.82
N THR A 205 -16.59 11.80 3.26
CA THR A 205 -17.61 11.73 2.35
C THR A 205 -17.28 12.17 1.00
N PHE A 206 -17.95 11.66 0.12
CA PHE A 206 -17.74 12.00 -1.23
C PHE A 206 -18.94 11.78 -2.12
N ILE A 207 -18.77 12.30 -3.30
CA ILE A 207 -19.73 12.11 -4.35
C ILE A 207 -19.18 11.14 -5.37
N MET A 208 -19.96 10.13 -5.65
CA MET A 208 -19.77 9.30 -6.81
C MET A 208 -20.97 9.52 -7.74
N ASN A 209 -20.70 9.86 -8.98
CA ASN A 209 -21.77 10.19 -9.97
C ASN A 209 -22.72 11.33 -9.53
N GLY A 210 -22.21 12.32 -8.81
CA GLY A 210 -23.01 13.45 -8.34
C GLY A 210 -23.88 13.17 -7.12
N GLN A 211 -23.69 12.03 -6.45
CA GLN A 211 -24.39 11.68 -5.21
C GLN A 211 -23.45 11.72 -4.02
N ILE A 212 -23.90 12.36 -2.96
CA ILE A 212 -23.20 12.37 -1.66
C ILE A 212 -23.28 10.98 -1.07
N ILE A 213 -22.12 10.40 -0.77
CA ILE A 213 -22.03 9.05 -0.24
C ILE A 213 -21.69 9.03 1.25
N SER A 214 -21.49 10.15 1.88
CA SER A 214 -21.43 10.32 3.32
C SER A 214 -21.64 11.77 3.76
N GLU A 215 -21.80 11.98 5.06
CA GLU A 215 -22.36 13.21 5.65
C GLU A 215 -21.44 14.45 5.66
N SER A 216 -20.19 14.31 5.25
CA SER A 216 -19.22 15.40 5.33
C SER A 216 -18.61 15.77 3.98
N PHE A 217 -19.32 15.48 2.90
CA PHE A 217 -18.86 15.89 1.59
C PHE A 217 -18.93 17.42 1.47
N ILE A 218 -17.80 17.97 1.08
CA ILE A 218 -17.68 19.37 0.69
C ILE A 218 -17.75 19.42 -0.83
N ALA A 219 -18.63 20.19 -1.41
CA ALA A 219 -18.73 20.33 -2.85
C ALA A 219 -17.43 20.93 -3.42
N PRO A 220 -17.06 20.64 -4.66
CA PRO A 220 -15.82 21.17 -5.25
C PRO A 220 -15.68 22.70 -5.14
N GLU A 221 -16.76 23.43 -5.21
CA GLU A 221 -16.81 24.87 -4.99
C GLU A 221 -16.45 25.29 -3.56
N ASP A 222 -16.63 24.42 -2.58
CA ASP A 222 -16.33 24.66 -1.17
C ASP A 222 -14.85 24.45 -0.82
N TYR A 223 -14.11 23.76 -1.70
CA TYR A 223 -12.68 23.54 -1.53
C TYR A 223 -11.86 24.82 -1.60
N ASN A 224 -12.34 25.81 -2.36
CA ASN A 224 -11.67 27.09 -2.49
C ASN A 224 -11.88 27.99 -1.26
N THR A 225 -12.58 27.53 -0.24
CA THR A 225 -12.87 28.33 0.96
C THR A 225 -11.96 28.06 2.13
N SER A 226 -10.75 27.53 1.90
CA SER A 226 -9.68 27.47 2.92
C SER A 226 -10.09 26.90 4.29
N GLN A 227 -10.83 25.82 4.32
CA GLN A 227 -11.22 25.13 5.55
C GLN A 227 -10.36 23.88 5.83
N TYR A 228 -9.13 23.87 5.31
CA TYR A 228 -8.13 22.85 5.62
C TYR A 228 -6.87 23.49 6.17
#